data_9d7adf5868909ec477e730e2ab5efb09
#
_entry.id   9d7adf5868909ec477e730e2ab5efb09
#
_cell.length_a   1.000
_cell.length_b   1.000
_cell.length_c   1.000
_cell.angle_alpha   90.00
_cell.angle_beta   90.00
_cell.angle_gamma   90.00
#
_symmetry.space_group_name_H-M   'P 1'
#
loop_
_entity.id
_entity.type
_entity.pdbx_description
1 polymer ?
#
loop_
_entity_poly.entity_id
_entity_poly.type
_entity_poly.pdbx_seq_one_letter_code
_entity_poly.pdbx_strand_id
1 'polypeptide(L)'
;MALPDCELRGIDHVVIRVHQLAPMLNFYCDILGACLKKENAEMGLYHLSIGSSMIDLVPVDGKLGLQGGDPPGREGHNVDHIAIQIFPFDG
;
A
#
# COMPACT_ATOMS: atom_id res chain seq x y z
N MET A 1 -8.08 24.26 -10.07
CA MET A 1 -8.52 25.19 -9.01
C MET A 1 -8.00 24.72 -7.67
N ALA A 2 -7.37 25.58 -6.93
CA ALA A 2 -6.82 25.23 -5.62
C ALA A 2 -7.90 25.28 -4.55
N LEU A 3 -7.71 24.46 -3.50
CA LEU A 3 -8.59 24.50 -2.34
C LEU A 3 -8.29 25.78 -1.55
N PRO A 4 -9.32 26.59 -1.21
CA PRO A 4 -9.08 27.91 -0.62
C PRO A 4 -8.61 27.88 0.85
N ASP A 5 -9.05 26.91 1.66
CA ASP A 5 -8.81 26.89 3.09
C ASP A 5 -8.01 25.69 3.56
N CYS A 6 -7.27 25.05 2.67
CA CYS A 6 -6.42 23.92 3.03
C CYS A 6 -5.26 23.82 2.07
N GLU A 7 -4.25 23.06 2.47
CA GLU A 7 -3.06 22.85 1.67
C GLU A 7 -2.81 21.37 1.50
N LEU A 8 -2.21 21.01 0.39
CA LEU A 8 -1.79 19.65 0.14
C LEU A 8 -0.43 19.46 0.80
N ARG A 9 -0.32 18.47 1.68
CA ARG A 9 0.93 18.20 2.40
C ARG A 9 1.68 16.99 1.86
N GLY A 10 1.03 16.21 1.02
CA GLY A 10 1.63 15.02 0.43
C GLY A 10 0.61 13.92 0.30
N ILE A 11 1.10 12.76 -0.06
CA ILE A 11 0.26 11.56 -0.17
C ILE A 11 0.23 10.90 1.20
N ASP A 12 -0.96 10.70 1.75
CA ASP A 12 -1.13 10.04 3.03
C ASP A 12 -0.88 8.54 2.91
N HIS A 13 -1.56 7.91 1.98
CA HIS A 13 -1.38 6.48 1.74
C HIS A 13 -1.75 6.11 0.32
N VAL A 14 -1.28 4.95 -0.10
CA VAL A 14 -1.63 4.32 -1.38
C VAL A 14 -2.14 2.94 -1.05
N VAL A 15 -3.23 2.52 -1.69
CA VAL A 15 -3.81 1.20 -1.49
C VAL A 15 -3.39 0.28 -2.64
N ILE A 16 -2.82 -0.86 -2.30
CA ILE A 16 -2.38 -1.86 -3.27
C ILE A 16 -3.20 -3.12 -3.06
N ARG A 17 -3.84 -3.59 -4.12
CA ARG A 17 -4.56 -4.86 -4.10
C ARG A 17 -3.58 -5.98 -4.39
N VAL A 18 -3.61 -7.03 -3.59
CA VAL A 18 -2.62 -8.11 -3.67
C VAL A 18 -3.30 -9.47 -3.78
N HIS A 19 -2.68 -10.38 -4.53
CA HIS A 19 -3.18 -11.74 -4.66
C HIS A 19 -2.87 -12.57 -3.42
N GLN A 20 -1.68 -12.40 -2.86
CA GLN A 20 -1.23 -13.17 -1.70
C GLN A 20 -0.68 -12.21 -0.65
N LEU A 21 -1.34 -12.16 0.50
CA LEU A 21 -0.97 -11.22 1.56
C LEU A 21 0.38 -11.56 2.20
N ALA A 22 0.60 -12.83 2.56
CA ALA A 22 1.78 -13.21 3.32
C ALA A 22 3.10 -12.84 2.64
N PRO A 23 3.32 -13.12 1.34
CA PRO A 23 4.54 -12.70 0.66
C PRO A 23 4.71 -11.18 0.64
N MET A 24 3.62 -10.44 0.52
CA MET A 24 3.68 -8.97 0.48
C MET A 24 4.01 -8.39 1.85
N LEU A 25 3.45 -8.96 2.93
CA LEU A 25 3.81 -8.55 4.28
C LEU A 25 5.28 -8.86 4.55
N ASN A 26 5.75 -10.02 4.11
CA ASN A 26 7.16 -10.38 4.27
C ASN A 26 8.05 -9.38 3.55
N PHE A 27 7.70 -9.02 2.32
CA PHE A 27 8.51 -8.08 1.55
C PHE A 27 8.57 -6.71 2.21
N TYR A 28 7.42 -6.13 2.53
CA TYR A 28 7.39 -4.78 3.07
C TYR A 28 7.88 -4.71 4.51
N CYS A 29 7.48 -5.66 5.36
CA CYS A 29 7.81 -5.60 6.78
C CYS A 29 9.16 -6.24 7.09
N ASP A 30 9.39 -7.47 6.63
CA ASP A 30 10.58 -8.21 7.02
C ASP A 30 11.80 -7.82 6.20
N ILE A 31 11.63 -7.51 4.92
CA ILE A 31 12.76 -7.15 4.06
C ILE A 31 13.00 -5.65 4.06
N LEU A 32 11.97 -4.83 3.84
CA LEU A 32 12.12 -3.38 3.78
C LEU A 32 12.05 -2.68 5.13
N GLY A 33 11.47 -3.32 6.12
CA GLY A 33 11.38 -2.73 7.46
C GLY A 33 10.17 -1.84 7.71
N ALA A 34 9.13 -1.97 6.88
CA ALA A 34 7.88 -1.28 7.16
C ALA A 34 7.22 -1.83 8.43
N CYS A 35 6.37 -1.03 9.06
CA CYS A 35 5.67 -1.45 10.27
C CYS A 35 4.19 -1.68 9.98
N LEU A 36 3.69 -2.86 10.35
CA LEU A 36 2.25 -3.12 10.32
C LEU A 36 1.61 -2.37 11.49
N LYS A 37 0.95 -1.26 11.20
CA LYS A 37 0.36 -0.41 12.23
C LYS A 37 -1.03 -0.85 12.66
N LYS A 38 -1.80 -1.38 11.72
CA LYS A 38 -3.16 -1.78 11.99
C LYS A 38 -3.56 -2.85 11.00
N GLU A 39 -4.26 -3.87 11.48
CA GLU A 39 -4.84 -4.87 10.59
C GLU A 39 -6.30 -5.06 10.91
N ASN A 40 -7.09 -5.23 9.87
CA ASN A 40 -8.49 -5.56 9.98
C ASN A 40 -8.74 -6.79 9.11
N ALA A 41 -8.54 -7.96 9.70
CA ALA A 41 -8.64 -9.22 8.95
C ALA A 41 -10.04 -9.46 8.41
N GLU A 42 -11.06 -8.99 9.13
CA GLU A 42 -12.45 -9.14 8.69
C GLU A 42 -12.71 -8.40 7.39
N MET A 43 -12.21 -7.16 7.28
CA MET A 43 -12.37 -6.37 6.07
C MET A 43 -11.33 -6.69 5.00
N GLY A 44 -10.21 -7.30 5.39
CA GLY A 44 -9.10 -7.53 4.48
C GLY A 44 -8.35 -6.24 4.20
N LEU A 45 -7.88 -5.57 5.25
CA LEU A 45 -7.20 -4.28 5.14
C LEU A 45 -6.03 -4.24 6.10
N TYR A 46 -4.84 -3.95 5.58
CA TYR A 46 -3.60 -3.98 6.35
C TYR A 46 -2.83 -2.69 6.11
N HIS A 47 -2.65 -1.89 7.17
CA HIS A 47 -2.01 -0.58 7.11
C HIS A 47 -0.52 -0.70 7.47
N LEU A 48 0.35 -0.38 6.52
CA LEU A 48 1.79 -0.43 6.73
C LEU A 48 2.36 0.99 6.76
N SER A 49 3.20 1.27 7.73
CA SER A 49 3.90 2.55 7.83
C SER A 49 5.25 2.44 7.14
N ILE A 50 5.52 3.40 6.25
CA ILE A 50 6.79 3.52 5.52
C ILE A 50 7.27 4.94 5.73
N GLY A 51 8.11 5.15 6.77
CA GLY A 51 8.53 6.51 7.08
C GLY A 51 7.33 7.40 7.38
N SER A 52 7.21 8.49 6.64
CA SER A 52 6.11 9.46 6.82
C SER A 52 4.88 9.13 5.98
N SER A 53 4.93 8.06 5.21
CA SER A 53 3.83 7.65 4.34
C SER A 53 3.31 6.28 4.73
N MET A 54 2.22 5.86 4.10
CA MET A 54 1.65 4.56 4.36
C MET A 54 1.30 3.84 3.06
N ILE A 55 1.40 2.53 3.10
CA ILE A 55 0.89 1.65 2.06
C ILE A 55 -0.10 0.71 2.72
N ASP A 56 -1.30 0.65 2.15
CA ASP A 56 -2.33 -0.27 2.62
C ASP A 56 -2.40 -1.45 1.66
N LEU A 57 -2.42 -2.66 2.21
CA LEU A 57 -2.56 -3.89 1.42
C LEU A 57 -3.97 -4.41 1.55
N VAL A 58 -4.57 -4.73 0.42
CA VAL A 58 -5.93 -5.25 0.35
C VAL A 58 -5.91 -6.54 -0.48
N PRO A 59 -6.00 -7.71 0.18
CA PRO A 59 -6.10 -8.97 -0.55
C PRO A 59 -7.32 -8.97 -1.47
N VAL A 60 -7.13 -9.38 -2.72
CA VAL A 60 -8.20 -9.31 -3.71
C VAL A 60 -9.39 -10.22 -3.38
N ASP A 61 -9.16 -11.28 -2.60
CA ASP A 61 -10.20 -12.21 -2.17
C ASP A 61 -10.83 -11.87 -0.83
N GLY A 62 -10.38 -10.77 -0.18
CA GLY A 62 -10.98 -10.29 1.05
C GLY A 62 -12.22 -9.47 0.79
N LYS A 63 -12.90 -9.05 1.85
CA LYS A 63 -14.17 -8.34 1.75
C LYS A 63 -14.05 -7.04 0.94
N LEU A 64 -13.06 -6.22 1.26
CA LEU A 64 -12.81 -4.99 0.50
C LEU A 64 -12.29 -5.28 -0.91
N GLY A 65 -11.42 -6.27 -1.04
CA GLY A 65 -10.85 -6.63 -2.32
C GLY A 65 -11.88 -7.04 -3.34
N LEU A 66 -12.89 -7.78 -2.90
CA LEU A 66 -13.96 -8.25 -3.78
C LEU A 66 -14.82 -7.11 -4.34
N GLN A 67 -14.81 -5.95 -3.69
CA GLN A 67 -15.55 -4.79 -4.15
C GLN A 67 -14.81 -4.02 -5.25
N GLY A 68 -13.54 -4.30 -5.44
CA GLY A 68 -12.69 -3.54 -6.34
C GLY A 68 -12.68 -3.98 -7.80
N GLY A 69 -13.51 -4.93 -8.18
CA GLY A 69 -13.53 -5.42 -9.56
C GLY A 69 -12.43 -6.43 -9.82
N ASP A 70 -12.06 -6.59 -11.09
CA ASP A 70 -11.07 -7.58 -11.49
C ASP A 70 -9.72 -7.34 -10.80
N PRO A 71 -9.04 -8.41 -10.34
CA PRO A 71 -7.72 -8.27 -9.73
C PRO A 71 -6.67 -7.90 -10.77
N PRO A 72 -5.50 -7.39 -10.33
CA PRO A 72 -4.41 -7.09 -11.24
C PRO A 72 -3.91 -8.36 -11.93
N GLY A 73 -3.66 -8.27 -13.22
CA GLY A 73 -3.14 -9.37 -14.01
C GLY A 73 -1.63 -9.23 -14.22
N ARG A 74 -1.10 -10.05 -15.13
CA ARG A 74 0.30 -9.94 -15.52
C ARG A 74 0.55 -8.71 -16.37
N GLU A 75 -0.47 -8.28 -17.08
CA GLU A 75 -0.43 -7.10 -17.93
C GLU A 75 -1.58 -6.20 -17.50
N GLY A 76 -1.61 -4.99 -17.97
CA GLY A 76 -2.70 -4.08 -17.67
C GLY A 76 -2.68 -3.55 -16.24
N HIS A 77 -1.51 -3.31 -15.71
CA HIS A 77 -1.37 -2.71 -14.38
C HIS A 77 -1.65 -1.21 -14.44
N ASN A 78 -2.41 -0.72 -13.48
CA ASN A 78 -2.68 0.72 -13.40
C ASN A 78 -1.50 1.48 -12.78
N VAL A 79 -0.79 0.85 -11.85
CA VAL A 79 0.38 1.44 -11.21
C VAL A 79 1.63 0.85 -11.84
N ASP A 80 2.45 1.72 -12.45
CA ASP A 80 3.69 1.29 -13.07
C ASP A 80 4.72 0.92 -12.01
N HIS A 81 4.99 1.83 -11.09
CA HIS A 81 5.93 1.57 -10.00
C HIS A 81 5.67 2.53 -8.83
N ILE A 82 6.24 2.16 -7.70
CA ILE A 82 6.25 3.00 -6.50
C ILE A 82 7.71 3.15 -6.09
N ALA A 83 8.16 4.39 -5.94
CA ALA A 83 9.53 4.67 -5.52
C ALA A 83 9.54 5.02 -4.03
N ILE A 84 10.42 4.38 -3.29
CA ILE A 84 10.56 4.61 -1.85
C ILE A 84 11.97 5.15 -1.60
N GLN A 85 12.03 6.29 -0.93
CA GLN A 85 13.30 6.89 -0.56
C GLN A 85 13.82 6.23 0.71
N ILE A 86 15.09 5.85 0.70
CA ILE A 86 15.73 5.25 1.87
C ILE A 86 16.90 6.14 2.31
N PHE A 87 17.16 6.11 3.62
CA PHE A 87 18.24 6.88 4.21
C PHE A 87 18.84 6.09 5.39
N PRO A 88 20.16 5.99 5.50
CA PRO A 88 21.12 6.46 4.49
C PRO A 88 21.17 5.50 3.29
N PHE A 89 21.55 6.03 2.15
CA PHE A 89 21.75 5.21 0.94
C PHE A 89 23.23 5.12 0.63
N ASP A 90 23.75 3.93 0.60
CA ASP A 90 25.17 3.64 0.54
C ASP A 90 25.56 2.88 -0.73
N GLY A 91 24.93 3.17 -1.76
CA GLY A 91 25.29 2.48 -2.94
C GLY A 91 24.45 2.64 -4.11
#